data_c8b75c5891b94a698e54994d226a6860
#
_entry.id   c8b75c5891b94a698e54994d226a6860
#
_cell.length_a   1.000
_cell.length_b   1.000
_cell.length_c   1.000
_cell.angle_alpha   90.00
_cell.angle_beta   90.00
_cell.angle_gamma   90.00
#
_symmetry.space_group_name_H-M   'P 1'
#
loop_
_entity.id
_entity.type
_entity.pdbx_description
1 polymer ?
#
loop_
_entity_poly.entity_id
_entity_poly.type
_entity_poly.pdbx_seq_one_letter_code
_entity_poly.pdbx_strand_id
1 'polypeptide(L)'
;MNAANNGAPSEPPVPDSVMVHPAWFRLLDQRNWYDSKSQHCQRWYKCLKLAQVALAVLIPATSLLPADCAKWAASIAGILIAVLEAAQQMNQYSTLWVTYRATAERLKHEQYLFLSNAGPYKGLAEPDRLIALAERVEEHVSTEHANWFNETRRSATAKSESTE
;
A
#
# COMPACT_ATOMS: atom_id res chain seq x y z
N MET A 1 -17.53 -0.88 32.82
CA MET A 1 -18.33 -1.01 31.58
C MET A 1 -17.34 -1.36 30.47
N ASN A 2 -17.26 -2.66 30.13
CA ASN A 2 -16.34 -3.17 29.13
C ASN A 2 -16.85 -2.76 27.73
N ALA A 3 -16.01 -2.00 27.00
CA ALA A 3 -16.24 -1.72 25.60
C ALA A 3 -16.15 -3.03 24.80
N ALA A 4 -17.20 -3.32 24.06
CA ALA A 4 -17.36 -4.48 23.22
C ALA A 4 -16.20 -4.61 22.24
N ASN A 5 -15.49 -5.73 22.33
CA ASN A 5 -14.54 -6.23 21.37
C ASN A 5 -15.34 -6.55 20.08
N ASN A 6 -15.35 -5.62 19.11
CA ASN A 6 -15.99 -5.82 17.82
C ASN A 6 -15.25 -6.94 17.09
N GLY A 7 -15.87 -8.11 17.05
CA GLY A 7 -15.64 -9.37 16.36
C GLY A 7 -14.76 -9.40 15.11
N ALA A 8 -13.50 -9.01 15.23
CA ALA A 8 -12.49 -9.54 14.31
C ALA A 8 -12.30 -11.01 14.71
N PRO A 9 -12.33 -11.97 13.78
CA PRO A 9 -12.03 -13.35 14.08
C PRO A 9 -10.67 -13.40 14.77
N SER A 10 -10.65 -13.95 16.00
CA SER A 10 -9.41 -14.14 16.77
C SER A 10 -8.45 -14.96 15.90
N GLU A 11 -7.26 -14.44 15.65
CA GLU A 11 -6.20 -15.23 15.02
C GLU A 11 -6.09 -16.58 15.77
N PRO A 12 -5.94 -17.70 15.03
CA PRO A 12 -5.80 -19.00 15.66
C PRO A 12 -4.59 -19.00 16.60
N PRO A 13 -4.64 -19.71 17.73
CA PRO A 13 -3.54 -19.75 18.69
C PRO A 13 -2.28 -20.28 18.01
N VAL A 14 -1.21 -19.50 18.07
CA VAL A 14 0.11 -19.87 17.51
C VAL A 14 0.88 -20.61 18.59
N PRO A 15 1.50 -21.79 18.32
CA PRO A 15 2.36 -22.48 19.26
C PRO A 15 3.53 -21.61 19.73
N ASP A 16 3.91 -21.69 20.99
CA ASP A 16 5.01 -20.89 21.56
C ASP A 16 6.35 -21.14 20.83
N SER A 17 6.60 -22.37 20.38
CA SER A 17 7.78 -22.76 19.58
C SER A 17 7.87 -21.96 18.29
N VAL A 18 6.75 -21.73 17.62
CA VAL A 18 6.66 -20.96 16.38
C VAL A 18 6.81 -19.47 16.66
N MET A 19 6.20 -18.97 17.74
CA MET A 19 6.23 -17.54 18.09
C MET A 19 7.65 -17.01 18.32
N VAL A 20 8.57 -17.84 18.81
CA VAL A 20 9.97 -17.46 19.11
C VAL A 20 10.86 -17.62 17.86
N HIS A 21 10.38 -18.25 16.79
CA HIS A 21 11.21 -18.55 15.63
C HIS A 21 11.43 -17.31 14.72
N PRO A 22 12.66 -17.07 14.23
CA PRO A 22 12.98 -15.91 13.38
C PRO A 22 12.12 -15.77 12.13
N ALA A 23 11.76 -16.90 11.47
CA ALA A 23 10.89 -16.90 10.29
C ALA A 23 9.51 -16.31 10.57
N TRP A 24 8.93 -16.61 11.75
CA TRP A 24 7.65 -16.07 12.17
C TRP A 24 7.73 -14.56 12.43
N PHE A 25 8.77 -14.10 13.14
CA PHE A 25 9.02 -12.67 13.33
C PHE A 25 9.17 -11.93 12.00
N ARG A 26 9.93 -12.52 11.07
CA ARG A 26 10.13 -11.95 9.74
C ARG A 26 8.81 -11.81 8.98
N LEU A 27 7.97 -12.84 8.99
CA LEU A 27 6.63 -12.81 8.39
C LEU A 27 5.79 -11.67 8.96
N LEU A 28 5.68 -11.58 10.29
CA LEU A 28 4.86 -10.57 10.96
C LEU A 28 5.38 -9.15 10.73
N ASP A 29 6.70 -8.96 10.82
CA ASP A 29 7.36 -7.68 10.59
C ASP A 29 7.09 -7.18 9.16
N GLN A 30 7.35 -8.00 8.15
CA GLN A 30 7.11 -7.66 6.76
C GLN A 30 5.62 -7.39 6.51
N ARG A 31 4.72 -8.26 6.96
CA ARG A 31 3.27 -8.07 6.83
C ARG A 31 2.83 -6.71 7.39
N ASN A 32 3.27 -6.38 8.61
CA ASN A 32 2.89 -5.14 9.28
C ASN A 32 3.50 -3.92 8.60
N TRP A 33 4.73 -4.03 8.12
CA TRP A 33 5.40 -2.96 7.38
C TRP A 33 4.64 -2.64 6.08
N TYR A 34 4.33 -3.66 5.26
CA TYR A 34 3.60 -3.49 4.00
C TYR A 34 2.18 -2.97 4.24
N ASP A 35 1.47 -3.46 5.25
CA ASP A 35 0.13 -2.98 5.60
C ASP A 35 0.15 -1.51 6.03
N SER A 36 1.09 -1.12 6.88
CA SER A 36 1.28 0.27 7.33
C SER A 36 1.62 1.21 6.16
N LYS A 37 2.56 0.82 5.28
CA LYS A 37 2.93 1.59 4.09
C LYS A 37 1.75 1.73 3.12
N SER A 38 1.01 0.66 2.88
CA SER A 38 -0.21 0.67 2.07
C SER A 38 -1.23 1.68 2.59
N GLN A 39 -1.53 1.64 3.89
CA GLN A 39 -2.47 2.56 4.53
C GLN A 39 -1.99 4.02 4.44
N HIS A 40 -0.69 4.26 4.63
CA HIS A 40 -0.11 5.60 4.52
C HIS A 40 -0.29 6.16 3.10
N CYS A 41 0.14 5.42 2.07
CA CYS A 41 -0.01 5.84 0.67
C CYS A 41 -1.49 6.05 0.29
N GLN A 42 -2.39 5.16 0.75
CA GLN A 42 -3.83 5.30 0.50
C GLN A 42 -4.42 6.57 1.13
N ARG A 43 -4.02 6.91 2.37
CA ARG A 43 -4.50 8.13 3.05
C ARG A 43 -4.04 9.36 2.31
N TRP A 44 -2.77 9.44 1.94
CA TRP A 44 -2.22 10.57 1.19
C TRP A 44 -2.90 10.73 -0.17
N TYR A 45 -3.06 9.63 -0.92
CA TYR A 45 -3.77 9.66 -2.19
C TYR A 45 -5.19 10.20 -2.06
N LYS A 46 -5.97 9.67 -1.10
CA LYS A 46 -7.33 10.10 -0.86
C LYS A 46 -7.41 11.56 -0.41
N CYS A 47 -6.51 12.00 0.47
CA CYS A 47 -6.48 13.37 0.96
C CYS A 47 -6.18 14.37 -0.17
N LEU A 48 -5.15 14.10 -0.98
CA LEU A 48 -4.79 14.95 -2.11
C LEU A 48 -5.90 15.00 -3.16
N LYS A 49 -6.52 13.85 -3.47
CA LYS A 49 -7.63 13.77 -4.42
C LYS A 49 -8.87 14.51 -3.93
N LEU A 50 -9.19 14.38 -2.65
CA LEU A 50 -10.30 15.12 -2.05
C LEU A 50 -10.05 16.64 -2.06
N ALA A 51 -8.83 17.06 -1.76
CA ALA A 51 -8.46 18.48 -1.84
C ALA A 51 -8.62 19.05 -3.27
N GLN A 52 -8.19 18.30 -4.29
CA GLN A 52 -8.39 18.68 -5.69
C GLN A 52 -9.86 18.81 -6.06
N VAL A 53 -10.69 17.82 -5.69
CA VAL A 53 -12.13 17.86 -5.96
C VAL A 53 -12.78 19.04 -5.25
N ALA A 54 -12.41 19.30 -4.00
CA ALA A 54 -12.92 20.47 -3.25
C ALA A 54 -12.57 21.80 -3.93
N LEU A 55 -11.32 21.95 -4.37
CA LEU A 55 -10.89 23.14 -5.11
C LEU A 55 -11.64 23.29 -6.44
N ALA A 56 -11.82 22.18 -7.19
CA ALA A 56 -12.55 22.19 -8.46
C ALA A 56 -14.02 22.61 -8.31
N VAL A 57 -14.68 22.15 -7.24
CA VAL A 57 -16.08 22.53 -6.93
C VAL A 57 -16.19 24.01 -6.53
N LEU A 58 -15.14 24.60 -5.93
CA LEU A 58 -15.12 26.01 -5.56
C LEU A 58 -14.96 26.95 -6.76
N ILE A 59 -14.37 26.50 -7.88
CA ILE A 59 -14.18 27.36 -9.07
C ILE A 59 -15.48 27.96 -9.58
N PRO A 60 -16.57 27.21 -9.84
CA PRO A 60 -17.83 27.82 -10.24
C PRO A 60 -18.41 28.78 -9.21
N ALA A 61 -18.18 28.54 -7.91
CA ALA A 61 -18.63 29.43 -6.85
C ALA A 61 -17.94 30.82 -6.88
N THR A 62 -16.77 30.93 -7.50
CA THR A 62 -16.08 32.22 -7.67
C THR A 62 -16.88 33.20 -8.55
N SER A 63 -17.83 32.72 -9.39
CA SER A 63 -18.69 33.55 -10.21
C SER A 63 -19.65 34.44 -9.38
N LEU A 64 -19.84 34.13 -8.11
CA LEU A 64 -20.61 34.95 -7.16
C LEU A 64 -19.82 36.15 -6.58
N LEU A 65 -18.52 36.24 -6.85
CA LEU A 65 -17.64 37.29 -6.40
C LEU A 65 -17.56 38.43 -7.43
N PRO A 66 -17.12 39.65 -7.02
CA PRO A 66 -16.79 40.69 -7.98
C PRO A 66 -15.77 40.20 -9.03
N ALA A 67 -15.91 40.63 -10.27
CA ALA A 67 -15.20 40.10 -11.44
C ALA A 67 -13.68 40.01 -11.28
N ASP A 68 -13.05 40.98 -10.63
CA ASP A 68 -11.60 40.95 -10.43
C ASP A 68 -11.18 39.92 -9.35
N CYS A 69 -11.93 39.83 -8.25
CA CYS A 69 -11.70 38.79 -7.22
C CYS A 69 -11.95 37.40 -7.76
N ALA A 70 -12.99 37.20 -8.59
CA ALA A 70 -13.32 35.92 -9.22
C ALA A 70 -12.18 35.38 -10.08
N LYS A 71 -11.57 36.25 -10.92
CA LYS A 71 -10.44 35.88 -11.79
C LYS A 71 -9.24 35.40 -10.97
N TRP A 72 -8.83 36.13 -9.96
CA TRP A 72 -7.72 35.73 -9.11
C TRP A 72 -7.99 34.46 -8.33
N ALA A 73 -9.17 34.31 -7.75
CA ALA A 73 -9.56 33.14 -6.99
C ALA A 73 -9.58 31.86 -7.89
N ALA A 74 -10.15 31.93 -9.08
CA ALA A 74 -10.17 30.84 -10.04
C ALA A 74 -8.76 30.48 -10.53
N SER A 75 -7.92 31.48 -10.80
CA SER A 75 -6.53 31.25 -11.24
C SER A 75 -5.68 30.55 -10.16
N ILE A 76 -5.78 31.01 -8.91
CA ILE A 76 -5.07 30.38 -7.78
C ILE A 76 -5.56 28.95 -7.57
N ALA A 77 -6.87 28.71 -7.61
CA ALA A 77 -7.43 27.37 -7.48
C ALA A 77 -6.94 26.44 -8.60
N GLY A 78 -6.90 26.91 -9.85
CA GLY A 78 -6.38 26.16 -10.98
C GLY A 78 -4.90 25.78 -10.82
N ILE A 79 -4.06 26.72 -10.39
CA ILE A 79 -2.63 26.48 -10.12
C ILE A 79 -2.47 25.43 -9.00
N LEU A 80 -3.23 25.56 -7.92
CA LEU A 80 -3.16 24.59 -6.82
C LEU A 80 -3.57 23.18 -7.26
N ILE A 81 -4.62 23.04 -8.09
CA ILE A 81 -5.05 21.77 -8.65
C ILE A 81 -3.92 21.15 -9.48
N ALA A 82 -3.28 21.94 -10.36
CA ALA A 82 -2.17 21.47 -11.19
C ALA A 82 -0.96 21.01 -10.36
N VAL A 83 -0.60 21.74 -9.32
CA VAL A 83 0.49 21.37 -8.40
C VAL A 83 0.16 20.07 -7.65
N LEU A 84 -1.07 19.93 -7.14
CA LEU A 84 -1.51 18.73 -6.45
C LEU A 84 -1.52 17.50 -7.37
N GLU A 85 -1.93 17.65 -8.65
CA GLU A 85 -1.88 16.58 -9.64
C GLU A 85 -0.43 16.18 -9.95
N ALA A 86 0.45 17.16 -10.18
CA ALA A 86 1.87 16.89 -10.40
C ALA A 86 2.50 16.14 -9.22
N ALA A 87 2.20 16.54 -7.99
CA ALA A 87 2.68 15.87 -6.79
C ALA A 87 2.17 14.42 -6.70
N GLN A 88 0.93 14.14 -7.08
CA GLN A 88 0.38 12.78 -7.11
C GLN A 88 1.06 11.92 -8.17
N GLN A 89 1.31 12.47 -9.37
CA GLN A 89 2.00 11.76 -10.45
C GLN A 89 3.45 11.44 -10.10
N MET A 90 4.16 12.40 -9.52
CA MET A 90 5.56 12.18 -9.09
C MET A 90 5.69 11.10 -8.03
N ASN A 91 4.80 11.06 -7.06
CA ASN A 91 4.86 10.13 -5.94
C ASN A 91 4.17 8.78 -6.21
N GLN A 92 3.45 8.62 -7.32
CA GLN A 92 2.75 7.40 -7.74
C GLN A 92 1.96 6.69 -6.60
N TYR A 93 1.38 7.47 -5.69
CA TYR A 93 0.68 6.94 -4.51
C TYR A 93 -0.42 5.92 -4.85
N SER A 94 -1.09 6.09 -6.00
CA SER A 94 -2.15 5.17 -6.47
C SER A 94 -1.61 3.78 -6.80
N THR A 95 -0.43 3.67 -7.38
CA THR A 95 0.20 2.40 -7.73
C THR A 95 0.83 1.75 -6.50
N LEU A 96 1.56 2.54 -5.72
CA LEU A 96 2.27 2.04 -4.53
C LEU A 96 1.35 1.42 -3.50
N TRP A 97 0.19 2.05 -3.20
CA TRP A 97 -0.71 1.48 -2.19
C TRP A 97 -1.32 0.15 -2.62
N VAL A 98 -1.60 -0.02 -3.93
CA VAL A 98 -2.13 -1.29 -4.47
C VAL A 98 -1.08 -2.39 -4.39
N THR A 99 0.16 -2.09 -4.78
CA THR A 99 1.28 -3.04 -4.73
C THR A 99 1.58 -3.47 -3.29
N TYR A 100 1.73 -2.52 -2.37
CA TYR A 100 1.97 -2.84 -0.96
C TYR A 100 0.80 -3.62 -0.33
N ARG A 101 -0.44 -3.28 -0.70
CA ARG A 101 -1.61 -4.02 -0.23
C ARG A 101 -1.62 -5.45 -0.74
N ALA A 102 -1.30 -5.66 -2.02
CA ALA A 102 -1.24 -7.00 -2.60
C ALA A 102 -0.18 -7.87 -1.90
N THR A 103 0.99 -7.33 -1.60
CA THR A 103 2.06 -8.04 -0.88
C THR A 103 1.66 -8.34 0.57
N ALA A 104 1.04 -7.38 1.27
CA ALA A 104 0.52 -7.62 2.61
C ALA A 104 -0.53 -8.74 2.64
N GLU A 105 -1.44 -8.79 1.67
CA GLU A 105 -2.45 -9.84 1.58
C GLU A 105 -1.85 -11.21 1.21
N ARG A 106 -0.80 -11.26 0.38
CA ARG A 106 -0.04 -12.49 0.12
C ARG A 106 0.61 -13.03 1.38
N LEU A 107 1.25 -12.16 2.17
CA LEU A 107 1.86 -12.55 3.45
C LEU A 107 0.81 -13.02 4.48
N LYS A 108 -0.37 -12.41 4.51
CA LYS A 108 -1.50 -12.90 5.33
C LYS A 108 -1.99 -14.27 4.87
N HIS A 109 -2.07 -14.47 3.57
CA HIS A 109 -2.46 -15.77 3.01
C HIS A 109 -1.43 -16.85 3.36
N GLU A 110 -0.14 -16.54 3.27
CA GLU A 110 0.94 -17.44 3.65
C GLU A 110 0.90 -17.79 5.15
N GLN A 111 0.64 -16.81 6.01
CA GLN A 111 0.41 -17.02 7.43
C GLN A 111 -0.76 -17.99 7.69
N TYR A 112 -1.87 -17.82 6.98
CA TYR A 112 -3.02 -18.70 7.10
C TYR A 112 -2.70 -20.13 6.66
N LEU A 113 -2.02 -20.32 5.53
CA LEU A 113 -1.61 -21.65 5.03
C LEU A 113 -0.69 -22.35 6.04
N PHE A 114 0.29 -21.61 6.61
CA PHE A 114 1.20 -22.14 7.61
C PHE A 114 0.46 -22.61 8.85
N LEU A 115 -0.42 -21.78 9.43
CA LEU A 115 -1.18 -22.12 10.63
C LEU A 115 -2.19 -23.24 10.40
N SER A 116 -2.73 -23.35 9.19
CA SER A 116 -3.69 -24.38 8.81
C SER A 116 -3.03 -25.69 8.37
N ASN A 117 -1.71 -25.79 8.36
CA ASN A 117 -0.98 -26.96 7.85
C ASN A 117 -1.39 -27.32 6.41
N ALA A 118 -1.66 -26.31 5.58
CA ALA A 118 -2.21 -26.46 4.25
C ALA A 118 -1.19 -26.06 3.17
N GLY A 119 -1.52 -26.38 1.91
CA GLY A 119 -0.67 -26.01 0.76
C GLY A 119 0.74 -26.61 0.88
N PRO A 120 1.79 -25.79 0.75
CA PRO A 120 3.18 -26.25 0.80
C PRO A 120 3.62 -26.79 2.16
N TYR A 121 2.86 -26.51 3.23
CA TYR A 121 3.16 -26.94 4.60
C TYR A 121 2.55 -28.29 4.97
N LYS A 122 1.73 -28.87 4.10
CA LYS A 122 1.00 -30.11 4.36
C LYS A 122 1.96 -31.27 4.54
N GLY A 123 1.90 -31.92 5.72
CA GLY A 123 2.69 -33.11 6.03
C GLY A 123 4.15 -32.86 6.39
N LEU A 124 4.59 -31.60 6.49
CA LEU A 124 5.92 -31.26 6.95
C LEU A 124 6.00 -31.31 8.49
N ALA A 125 7.15 -31.77 9.01
CA ALA A 125 7.49 -31.61 10.42
C ALA A 125 7.73 -30.13 10.76
N GLU A 126 7.62 -29.76 12.03
CA GLU A 126 7.72 -28.34 12.44
C GLU A 126 9.01 -27.65 11.97
N PRO A 127 10.22 -28.22 12.09
CA PRO A 127 11.44 -27.57 11.62
C PRO A 127 11.43 -27.35 10.10
N ASP A 128 11.03 -28.32 9.30
CA ASP A 128 10.97 -28.21 7.84
C ASP A 128 9.91 -27.19 7.41
N ARG A 129 8.81 -27.13 8.12
CA ARG A 129 7.73 -26.18 7.91
C ARG A 129 8.17 -24.74 8.16
N LEU A 130 9.01 -24.49 9.17
CA LEU A 130 9.57 -23.17 9.47
C LEU A 130 10.62 -22.74 8.44
N ILE A 131 11.41 -23.69 7.91
CA ILE A 131 12.33 -23.43 6.80
C ILE A 131 11.55 -23.02 5.55
N ALA A 132 10.53 -23.81 5.19
CA ALA A 132 9.66 -23.50 4.05
C ALA A 132 8.98 -22.13 4.21
N LEU A 133 8.56 -21.75 5.43
CA LEU A 133 8.00 -20.42 5.70
C LEU A 133 9.02 -19.32 5.42
N ALA A 134 10.27 -19.46 5.88
CA ALA A 134 11.32 -18.48 5.64
C ALA A 134 11.57 -18.28 4.15
N GLU A 135 11.72 -19.37 3.40
CA GLU A 135 11.94 -19.32 1.94
C GLU A 135 10.80 -18.61 1.21
N ARG A 136 9.56 -18.94 1.53
CA ARG A 136 8.40 -18.33 0.88
C ARG A 136 8.19 -16.86 1.22
N VAL A 137 8.47 -16.48 2.47
CA VAL A 137 8.41 -15.05 2.85
C VAL A 137 9.45 -14.24 2.05
N GLU A 138 10.67 -14.74 1.93
CA GLU A 138 11.71 -14.05 1.15
C GLU A 138 11.41 -14.07 -0.36
N GLU A 139 10.80 -15.13 -0.89
CA GLU A 139 10.32 -15.18 -2.28
C GLU A 139 9.29 -14.06 -2.55
N HIS A 140 8.29 -13.90 -1.69
CA HIS A 140 7.27 -12.86 -1.85
C HIS A 140 7.88 -11.44 -1.77
N VAL A 141 8.79 -11.20 -0.85
CA VAL A 141 9.48 -9.90 -0.68
C VAL A 141 10.42 -9.63 -1.85
N SER A 142 11.19 -10.64 -2.29
CA SER A 142 12.12 -10.52 -3.42
C SER A 142 11.41 -10.26 -4.75
N THR A 143 10.29 -10.94 -4.98
CA THR A 143 9.47 -10.75 -6.19
C THR A 143 8.91 -9.33 -6.27
N GLU A 144 8.51 -8.75 -5.16
CA GLU A 144 8.05 -7.37 -5.10
C GLU A 144 9.17 -6.39 -5.46
N HIS A 145 10.37 -6.56 -4.91
CA HIS A 145 11.52 -5.75 -5.24
C HIS A 145 11.90 -5.84 -6.72
N ALA A 146 11.89 -7.05 -7.31
CA ALA A 146 12.18 -7.24 -8.72
C ALA A 146 11.15 -6.54 -9.63
N ASN A 147 9.87 -6.61 -9.29
CA ASN A 147 8.81 -5.92 -10.02
C ASN A 147 8.96 -4.41 -9.96
N TRP A 148 9.29 -3.86 -8.78
CA TRP A 148 9.56 -2.44 -8.61
C TRP A 148 10.73 -1.95 -9.47
N PHE A 149 11.85 -2.68 -9.52
CA PHE A 149 12.99 -2.36 -10.39
C PHE A 149 12.60 -2.37 -11.87
N ASN A 150 11.81 -3.34 -12.31
CA ASN A 150 11.38 -3.45 -13.69
C ASN A 150 10.43 -2.32 -14.10
N GLU A 151 9.50 -1.92 -13.24
CA GLU A 151 8.60 -0.79 -13.49
C GLU A 151 9.34 0.54 -13.53
N THR A 152 10.27 0.76 -12.61
CA THR A 152 11.11 1.97 -12.58
C THR A 152 11.96 2.08 -13.85
N ARG A 153 12.53 0.97 -14.32
CA ARG A 153 13.30 0.92 -15.56
C ARG A 153 12.42 1.22 -16.77
N ARG A 154 11.24 0.61 -16.88
CA ARG A 154 10.29 0.87 -17.99
C ARG A 154 9.85 2.33 -18.03
N SER A 155 9.57 2.93 -16.89
CA SER A 155 9.20 4.36 -16.80
C SER A 155 10.33 5.28 -17.27
N ALA A 156 11.58 4.94 -16.94
CA ALA A 156 12.75 5.69 -17.39
C ALA A 156 12.97 5.59 -18.91
N THR A 157 12.80 4.39 -19.50
CA THR A 157 12.95 4.15 -20.94
C THR A 157 11.86 4.87 -21.74
N ALA A 158 10.59 4.77 -21.31
CA ALA A 158 9.47 5.47 -21.96
C ALA A 158 9.64 7.00 -21.95
N LYS A 159 10.27 7.54 -20.89
CA LYS A 159 10.54 8.97 -20.80
C LYS A 159 11.68 9.41 -21.72
N SER A 160 12.67 8.57 -21.99
CA SER A 160 13.74 8.88 -22.96
C SER A 160 13.25 8.87 -24.41
N GLU A 161 12.35 7.91 -24.75
CA GLU A 161 11.76 7.81 -26.08
C GLU A 161 10.78 8.96 -26.41
N SER A 162 10.17 9.59 -25.39
CA SER A 162 9.27 10.73 -25.60
C SER A 162 9.98 12.08 -25.74
N THR A 163 11.30 12.11 -25.62
CA THR A 163 12.13 13.34 -25.64
C THR A 163 12.96 13.44 -26.95
N GLU A 164 12.93 12.42 -27.81
CA GLU A 164 13.44 12.44 -29.17
C GLU A 164 12.32 12.77 -30.17
#